data_be33a5ea7189128831a93767ca146dea
#
_entry.id   be33a5ea7189128831a93767ca146dea
#
_cell.length_a   1.000
_cell.length_b   1.000
_cell.length_c   1.000
_cell.angle_alpha   90.00
_cell.angle_beta   90.00
_cell.angle_gamma   90.00
#
_symmetry.space_group_name_H-M   'P 1'
#
loop_
_entity.id
_entity.type
_entity.pdbx_description
1 polymer ?
#
loop_
_entity_poly.entity_id
_entity_poly.type
_entity_poly.pdbx_seq_one_letter_code
_entity_poly.pdbx_strand_id
1 'polypeptide(L)'
;MSEGRIIKKTPEMDEFESETGKLAIWKGKESKEFRKWQVKKQKNQLKKQKAETLSLSREQKKQFKAEIKQEKEIGKDYDHLIVVENLHKTYLLGTTAVAALRGVDLTIDKGNFIDIMGPSGSGKTTLLNLIGGLDTPTRGKIFLEGRNISMLNDNALAEIRRERIGFVFQFYNLLPQMTALENVMVPLHFSGKLSRRGKRKKALDLLALVGLEERSHHTPSELSGGEQQRVAIARAFANDPAICVLDEPTGDLDSKTGILILNLLRDLNKRGATFISVSHDAAVSEFATKVFHMKDGKLTHEGKIGGLKETTSMELQRKQEAEINKEKCKSQIFRYLFANQGKTHILINDIKNNIPNPIIANLPEHFNDILVELVQENNINGKVVGDVLLLD
;
A
#
# COMPACT_ATOMS: atom_id res chain seq x y z
N MET A 1 -33.35 4.84 56.34
CA MET A 1 -32.07 4.51 56.97
C MET A 1 -31.14 4.06 55.86
N SER A 2 -30.19 4.91 55.47
CA SER A 2 -29.23 4.62 54.36
C SER A 2 -28.10 3.80 54.97
N GLU A 3 -27.95 2.56 54.49
CA GLU A 3 -26.81 1.71 54.83
C GLU A 3 -25.53 2.39 54.38
N GLY A 4 -24.73 2.85 55.33
CA GLY A 4 -23.40 3.40 55.08
C GLY A 4 -22.48 2.30 54.56
N ARG A 5 -22.02 2.41 53.28
CA ARG A 5 -20.96 1.55 52.76
C ARG A 5 -19.72 1.66 53.65
N ILE A 6 -19.38 0.58 54.32
CA ILE A 6 -18.14 0.48 55.10
C ILE A 6 -16.99 0.41 54.09
N ILE A 7 -16.17 1.50 54.04
CA ILE A 7 -14.95 1.51 53.22
C ILE A 7 -13.93 0.60 53.91
N LYS A 8 -13.53 -0.49 53.23
CA LYS A 8 -12.41 -1.34 53.69
C LYS A 8 -11.11 -0.61 53.50
N LYS A 9 -10.23 -0.63 54.49
CA LYS A 9 -8.87 -0.10 54.36
C LYS A 9 -8.11 -0.82 53.22
N THR A 10 -7.39 -0.05 52.42
CA THR A 10 -6.53 -0.56 51.38
C THR A 10 -5.06 -0.43 51.82
N PRO A 11 -4.11 -1.21 51.24
CA PRO A 11 -2.70 -1.09 51.56
C PRO A 11 -2.13 0.33 51.38
N GLU A 12 -2.66 1.10 50.42
CA GLU A 12 -2.30 2.51 50.23
C GLU A 12 -2.74 3.42 51.35
N MET A 13 -3.84 3.09 52.01
CA MET A 13 -4.33 3.82 53.17
C MET A 13 -3.44 3.58 54.41
N ASP A 14 -2.99 2.34 54.58
CA ASP A 14 -2.05 1.99 55.68
C ASP A 14 -0.69 2.65 55.45
N GLU A 15 -0.19 2.73 54.20
CA GLU A 15 1.02 3.42 53.82
C GLU A 15 0.92 4.92 54.13
N PHE A 16 -0.18 5.57 53.72
CA PHE A 16 -0.44 6.97 54.02
C PHE A 16 -0.47 7.28 55.53
N GLU A 17 -1.16 6.44 56.31
CA GLU A 17 -1.23 6.61 57.75
C GLU A 17 0.13 6.44 58.41
N SER A 18 0.95 5.46 57.93
CA SER A 18 2.32 5.28 58.45
C SER A 18 3.27 6.41 58.09
N GLU A 19 3.14 6.98 56.90
CA GLU A 19 4.00 8.08 56.45
C GLU A 19 3.60 9.45 57.06
N THR A 20 2.33 9.69 57.30
CA THR A 20 1.82 11.05 57.63
C THR A 20 1.28 11.16 59.05
N GLY A 21 1.04 10.05 59.76
CA GLY A 21 0.38 10.03 61.04
C GLY A 21 -1.08 10.47 61.01
N LYS A 22 -1.69 10.60 59.83
CA LYS A 22 -3.07 11.06 59.64
C LYS A 22 -3.97 9.94 59.17
N LEU A 23 -5.23 9.96 59.57
CA LEU A 23 -6.20 8.97 59.16
C LEU A 23 -6.58 9.10 57.68
N ALA A 24 -6.49 8.02 56.92
CA ALA A 24 -6.93 7.93 55.53
C ALA A 24 -8.47 7.98 55.40
N ILE A 25 -9.17 7.44 56.37
CA ILE A 25 -10.66 7.45 56.45
C ILE A 25 -11.09 8.39 57.60
N TRP A 26 -11.98 9.33 57.29
CA TRP A 26 -12.60 10.24 58.27
C TRP A 26 -14.11 10.24 58.09
N LYS A 27 -14.84 9.94 59.17
CA LYS A 27 -16.32 9.86 59.16
C LYS A 27 -16.87 8.99 58.02
N GLY A 28 -16.27 7.82 57.77
CA GLY A 28 -16.71 6.85 56.76
C GLY A 28 -16.43 7.26 55.31
N LYS A 29 -15.61 8.29 55.05
CA LYS A 29 -15.20 8.72 53.74
C LYS A 29 -13.67 8.90 53.71
N GLU A 30 -13.06 8.78 52.48
CA GLU A 30 -11.65 9.11 52.30
C GLU A 30 -11.35 10.56 52.71
N SER A 31 -10.28 10.74 53.48
CA SER A 31 -9.90 12.07 53.97
C SER A 31 -9.37 12.95 52.82
N LYS A 32 -9.53 14.26 52.92
CA LYS A 32 -8.98 15.20 51.90
C LYS A 32 -7.47 15.12 51.81
N GLU A 33 -6.81 14.83 52.92
CA GLU A 33 -5.37 14.65 53.03
C GLU A 33 -4.89 13.41 52.29
N PHE A 34 -5.62 12.30 52.42
CA PHE A 34 -5.32 11.05 51.70
C PHE A 34 -5.41 11.25 50.18
N ARG A 35 -6.47 11.88 49.66
CA ARG A 35 -6.60 12.19 48.22
C ARG A 35 -5.48 13.09 47.71
N LYS A 36 -5.06 14.10 48.49
CA LYS A 36 -3.92 14.96 48.13
C LYS A 36 -2.62 14.17 48.08
N TRP A 37 -2.41 13.26 49.01
CA TRP A 37 -1.24 12.39 49.06
C TRP A 37 -1.22 11.42 47.84
N GLN A 38 -2.33 10.79 47.49
CA GLN A 38 -2.44 9.94 46.31
C GLN A 38 -2.04 10.71 45.05
N VAL A 39 -2.58 11.90 44.82
CA VAL A 39 -2.22 12.74 43.67
C VAL A 39 -0.73 13.11 43.67
N LYS A 40 -0.16 13.41 44.82
CA LYS A 40 1.28 13.73 44.97
C LYS A 40 2.13 12.47 44.69
N LYS A 41 1.74 11.32 45.19
CA LYS A 41 2.42 10.02 44.93
C LYS A 41 2.42 9.67 43.49
N GLN A 42 1.27 9.76 42.80
CA GLN A 42 1.16 9.54 41.36
C GLN A 42 2.04 10.50 40.54
N LYS A 43 2.05 11.79 40.89
CA LYS A 43 2.94 12.79 40.25
C LYS A 43 4.42 12.46 40.45
N ASN A 44 4.80 11.96 41.61
CA ASN A 44 6.19 11.59 41.89
C ASN A 44 6.59 10.30 41.14
N GLN A 45 5.70 9.33 41.06
CA GLN A 45 5.93 8.12 40.26
C GLN A 45 6.06 8.46 38.77
N LEU A 46 5.19 9.33 38.25
CA LEU A 46 5.26 9.79 36.85
C LEU A 46 6.56 10.58 36.56
N LYS A 47 7.03 11.39 37.51
CA LYS A 47 8.33 12.08 37.41
C LYS A 47 9.49 11.11 37.43
N LYS A 48 9.44 10.05 38.26
CA LYS A 48 10.46 9.03 38.36
C LYS A 48 10.53 8.18 37.07
N GLN A 49 9.37 7.76 36.55
CA GLN A 49 9.26 7.07 35.26
C GLN A 49 9.77 7.96 34.09
N LYS A 50 9.41 9.26 34.07
CA LYS A 50 9.91 10.19 33.05
C LYS A 50 11.42 10.42 33.18
N ALA A 51 11.96 10.46 34.38
CA ALA A 51 13.41 10.59 34.59
C ALA A 51 14.18 9.31 34.18
N GLU A 52 13.63 8.13 34.48
CA GLU A 52 14.16 6.84 34.03
C GLU A 52 14.08 6.70 32.50
N THR A 53 12.96 7.08 31.88
CA THR A 53 12.83 7.09 30.42
C THR A 53 13.79 8.09 29.74
N LEU A 54 14.04 9.26 30.37
CA LEU A 54 15.00 10.24 29.87
C LEU A 54 16.47 9.78 30.06
N SER A 55 16.80 9.07 31.13
CA SER A 55 18.12 8.50 31.34
C SER A 55 18.41 7.35 30.39
N LEU A 56 17.45 6.44 30.19
CA LEU A 56 17.50 5.38 29.18
C LEU A 56 17.66 5.97 27.78
N SER A 57 16.92 7.02 27.43
CA SER A 57 17.05 7.68 26.12
C SER A 57 18.42 8.33 25.91
N ARG A 58 19.08 8.82 26.94
CA ARG A 58 20.43 9.40 26.87
C ARG A 58 21.52 8.32 26.78
N GLU A 59 21.39 7.22 27.50
CA GLU A 59 22.29 6.07 27.39
C GLU A 59 22.13 5.35 26.05
N GLN A 60 20.91 5.13 25.61
CA GLN A 60 20.63 4.60 24.29
C GLN A 60 21.18 5.50 23.18
N LYS A 61 21.05 6.84 23.30
CA LYS A 61 21.67 7.80 22.37
C LYS A 61 23.20 7.76 22.41
N LYS A 62 23.79 7.48 23.57
CA LYS A 62 25.25 7.40 23.72
C LYS A 62 25.78 6.08 23.14
N GLN A 63 25.10 4.96 23.40
CA GLN A 63 25.38 3.67 22.78
C GLN A 63 25.17 3.72 21.27
N PHE A 64 24.08 4.27 20.79
CA PHE A 64 23.80 4.45 19.38
C PHE A 64 24.82 5.35 18.65
N LYS A 65 25.30 6.45 19.30
CA LYS A 65 26.42 7.23 18.77
C LYS A 65 27.72 6.47 18.72
N ALA A 66 27.97 5.56 19.68
CA ALA A 66 29.14 4.71 19.71
C ALA A 66 29.06 3.61 18.64
N GLU A 67 27.90 3.00 18.45
CA GLU A 67 27.62 2.01 17.39
C GLU A 67 27.71 2.61 15.99
N ILE A 68 27.11 3.80 15.76
CA ILE A 68 27.27 4.53 14.48
C ILE A 68 28.74 4.89 14.22
N LYS A 69 29.51 5.20 15.26
CA LYS A 69 30.95 5.47 15.12
C LYS A 69 31.72 4.21 14.77
N GLN A 70 31.39 3.06 15.39
CA GLN A 70 31.94 1.75 15.02
C GLN A 70 31.48 1.27 13.64
N GLU A 71 30.21 1.49 13.25
CA GLU A 71 29.71 1.11 11.93
C GLU A 71 30.29 1.99 10.81
N LYS A 72 30.65 3.26 11.07
CA LYS A 72 31.41 4.09 10.13
C LYS A 72 32.87 3.66 9.97
N GLU A 73 33.43 2.97 10.95
CA GLU A 73 34.77 2.40 10.88
C GLU A 73 34.79 1.01 10.21
N ILE A 74 33.65 0.29 10.19
CA ILE A 74 33.47 -0.93 9.40
C ILE A 74 32.81 -0.51 8.10
N GLY A 75 33.60 -0.04 7.14
CA GLY A 75 33.15 0.30 5.78
C GLY A 75 32.58 -0.91 5.03
N LYS A 76 31.44 -1.42 5.43
CA LYS A 76 30.57 -2.23 4.60
C LYS A 76 29.84 -1.27 3.68
N ASP A 77 30.37 -1.12 2.49
CA ASP A 77 29.71 -0.53 1.34
C ASP A 77 28.48 -1.41 1.07
N TYR A 78 27.30 -0.98 1.57
CA TYR A 78 26.07 -1.68 1.24
C TYR A 78 25.66 -1.21 -0.16
N ASP A 79 26.10 -1.94 -1.18
CA ASP A 79 25.70 -1.76 -2.58
C ASP A 79 24.17 -1.93 -2.77
N HIS A 80 23.48 -2.40 -1.74
CA HIS A 80 22.06 -2.73 -1.77
C HIS A 80 21.20 -1.61 -1.17
N LEU A 81 20.01 -1.41 -1.75
CA LEU A 81 19.04 -0.42 -1.26
C LEU A 81 18.50 -0.79 0.13
N ILE A 82 18.13 -2.07 0.31
CA ILE A 82 17.66 -2.62 1.60
C ILE A 82 18.41 -3.90 1.89
N VAL A 83 18.84 -4.03 3.14
CA VAL A 83 19.40 -5.28 3.70
C VAL A 83 18.64 -5.59 4.98
N VAL A 84 18.10 -6.80 5.05
CA VAL A 84 17.41 -7.35 6.23
C VAL A 84 18.26 -8.52 6.75
N GLU A 85 18.67 -8.46 8.01
CA GLU A 85 19.52 -9.45 8.64
C GLU A 85 18.84 -10.10 9.85
N ASN A 86 18.62 -11.41 9.77
CA ASN A 86 18.10 -12.27 10.84
C ASN A 86 16.89 -11.66 11.57
N LEU A 87 15.89 -11.20 10.79
CA LEU A 87 14.76 -10.41 11.29
C LEU A 87 13.73 -11.28 12.01
N HIS A 88 13.42 -10.92 13.24
CA HIS A 88 12.39 -11.56 14.06
C HIS A 88 11.33 -10.55 14.50
N LYS A 89 10.09 -10.98 14.52
CA LYS A 89 8.99 -10.22 15.11
C LYS A 89 8.07 -11.14 15.90
N THR A 90 7.85 -10.80 17.16
CA THR A 90 6.92 -11.49 18.05
C THR A 90 5.91 -10.47 18.59
N TYR A 91 4.64 -10.76 18.44
CA TYR A 91 3.54 -9.99 19.02
C TYR A 91 3.08 -10.65 20.31
N LEU A 92 2.80 -9.84 21.32
CA LEU A 92 2.20 -10.29 22.58
C LEU A 92 0.69 -10.00 22.53
N LEU A 93 -0.11 -11.03 22.47
CA LEU A 93 -1.57 -10.98 22.49
C LEU A 93 -2.05 -11.48 23.85
N GLY A 94 -2.19 -10.57 24.81
CA GLY A 94 -2.44 -10.92 26.20
C GLY A 94 -1.30 -11.78 26.77
N THR A 95 -1.59 -13.02 27.11
CA THR A 95 -0.60 -14.00 27.63
C THR A 95 0.08 -14.84 26.54
N THR A 96 -0.37 -14.74 25.29
CA THR A 96 0.14 -15.57 24.18
C THR A 96 1.14 -14.79 23.35
N ALA A 97 2.31 -15.38 23.09
CA ALA A 97 3.33 -14.84 22.19
C ALA A 97 3.19 -15.47 20.80
N VAL A 98 2.98 -14.65 19.77
CA VAL A 98 2.90 -15.09 18.37
C VAL A 98 4.14 -14.63 17.63
N ALA A 99 5.00 -15.57 17.24
CA ALA A 99 6.18 -15.29 16.42
C ALA A 99 5.78 -15.17 14.94
N ALA A 100 5.61 -13.94 14.48
CA ALA A 100 5.22 -13.62 13.10
C ALA A 100 6.39 -13.74 12.11
N LEU A 101 7.64 -13.42 12.54
CA LEU A 101 8.86 -13.61 11.75
C LEU A 101 9.89 -14.38 12.56
N ARG A 102 10.64 -15.28 11.89
CA ARG A 102 11.52 -16.27 12.52
C ARG A 102 12.90 -16.31 11.86
N GLY A 103 13.60 -15.16 11.80
CA GLY A 103 14.93 -15.07 11.21
C GLY A 103 14.86 -14.92 9.69
N VAL A 104 14.32 -13.80 9.22
CA VAL A 104 14.22 -13.47 7.78
C VAL A 104 15.46 -12.71 7.35
N ASP A 105 16.09 -13.17 6.26
CA ASP A 105 17.16 -12.48 5.55
C ASP A 105 16.66 -12.11 4.16
N LEU A 106 16.89 -10.84 3.72
CA LEU A 106 16.45 -10.34 2.43
C LEU A 106 17.34 -9.20 1.98
N THR A 107 17.67 -9.19 0.68
CA THR A 107 18.41 -8.09 0.05
C THR A 107 17.66 -7.57 -1.15
N ILE A 108 17.51 -6.23 -1.25
CA ILE A 108 16.81 -5.53 -2.32
C ILE A 108 17.77 -4.53 -2.97
N ASP A 109 17.96 -4.66 -4.29
CA ASP A 109 18.75 -3.72 -5.08
C ASP A 109 17.86 -2.61 -5.64
N LYS A 110 18.46 -1.47 -5.98
CA LYS A 110 17.76 -0.40 -6.71
C LYS A 110 17.23 -0.93 -8.04
N GLY A 111 16.00 -0.55 -8.37
CA GLY A 111 15.33 -1.00 -9.59
C GLY A 111 14.77 -2.42 -9.52
N ASN A 112 14.88 -3.13 -8.41
CA ASN A 112 14.19 -4.42 -8.26
C ASN A 112 12.68 -4.21 -8.10
N PHE A 113 11.90 -5.11 -8.66
CA PHE A 113 10.50 -5.34 -8.29
C PHE A 113 10.43 -6.72 -7.61
N ILE A 114 10.32 -6.74 -6.29
CA ILE A 114 10.24 -7.96 -5.50
C ILE A 114 8.79 -8.23 -5.14
N ASP A 115 8.35 -9.48 -5.32
CA ASP A 115 7.07 -9.96 -4.81
C ASP A 115 7.27 -11.05 -3.77
N ILE A 116 6.56 -10.98 -2.65
CA ILE A 116 6.57 -11.94 -1.57
C ILE A 116 5.22 -12.64 -1.52
N MET A 117 5.19 -13.88 -1.98
CA MET A 117 4.00 -14.73 -1.98
C MET A 117 3.89 -15.56 -0.71
N GLY A 118 2.69 -16.00 -0.42
CA GLY A 118 2.43 -16.95 0.67
C GLY A 118 1.00 -16.90 1.20
N PRO A 119 0.58 -17.90 1.98
CA PRO A 119 -0.76 -17.95 2.53
C PRO A 119 -1.02 -16.80 3.52
N SER A 120 -2.30 -16.55 3.82
CA SER A 120 -2.68 -15.61 4.87
C SER A 120 -2.05 -16.03 6.21
N GLY A 121 -1.61 -15.05 7.02
CA GLY A 121 -0.96 -15.31 8.31
C GLY A 121 0.50 -15.79 8.24
N SER A 122 1.11 -15.93 7.06
CA SER A 122 2.51 -16.36 6.93
C SER A 122 3.55 -15.33 7.41
N GLY A 123 3.15 -14.05 7.62
CA GLY A 123 4.03 -12.96 8.08
C GLY A 123 4.35 -11.89 7.03
N LYS A 124 3.79 -11.96 5.82
CA LYS A 124 4.06 -11.04 4.70
C LYS A 124 3.86 -9.55 5.07
N THR A 125 2.66 -9.19 5.50
CA THR A 125 2.33 -7.82 5.93
C THR A 125 3.19 -7.38 7.12
N THR A 126 3.56 -8.30 8.04
CA THR A 126 4.49 -8.00 9.12
C THR A 126 5.88 -7.62 8.58
N LEU A 127 6.43 -8.38 7.63
CA LEU A 127 7.71 -8.06 7.01
C LEU A 127 7.64 -6.72 6.27
N LEU A 128 6.56 -6.50 5.53
CA LEU A 128 6.31 -5.25 4.80
C LEU A 128 6.28 -4.03 5.75
N ASN A 129 5.57 -4.15 6.88
CA ASN A 129 5.47 -3.10 7.89
C ASN A 129 6.82 -2.79 8.55
N LEU A 130 7.65 -3.79 8.78
CA LEU A 130 9.00 -3.60 9.35
C LEU A 130 9.92 -2.90 8.35
N ILE A 131 9.94 -3.32 7.08
CA ILE A 131 10.71 -2.68 6.02
C ILE A 131 10.21 -1.25 5.79
N GLY A 132 8.88 -1.05 5.85
CA GLY A 132 8.24 0.24 5.74
C GLY A 132 8.44 1.15 6.97
N GLY A 133 9.07 0.68 8.04
CA GLY A 133 9.22 1.46 9.27
C GLY A 133 7.91 1.82 9.96
N LEU A 134 6.83 1.05 9.71
CA LEU A 134 5.53 1.18 10.40
C LEU A 134 5.53 0.44 11.74
N ASP A 135 6.45 -0.51 11.90
CA ASP A 135 6.65 -1.28 13.12
C ASP A 135 8.17 -1.48 13.36
N THR A 136 8.54 -1.95 14.54
CA THR A 136 9.93 -2.22 14.91
C THR A 136 10.16 -3.73 15.15
N PRO A 137 11.30 -4.30 14.75
CA PRO A 137 11.58 -5.70 14.96
C PRO A 137 11.82 -6.03 16.44
N THR A 138 11.53 -7.27 16.83
CA THR A 138 11.90 -7.77 18.16
C THR A 138 13.41 -8.09 18.22
N ARG A 139 13.98 -8.54 17.08
CA ARG A 139 15.41 -8.86 16.92
C ARG A 139 15.79 -8.80 15.45
N GLY A 140 17.05 -8.60 15.16
CA GLY A 140 17.59 -8.46 13.80
C GLY A 140 17.76 -7.02 13.40
N LYS A 141 18.18 -6.79 12.15
CA LYS A 141 18.48 -5.45 11.63
C LYS A 141 17.84 -5.23 10.26
N ILE A 142 17.49 -3.97 9.98
CA ILE A 142 17.05 -3.52 8.67
C ILE A 142 17.87 -2.29 8.31
N PHE A 143 18.56 -2.34 7.19
CA PHE A 143 19.29 -1.21 6.65
C PHE A 143 18.58 -0.68 5.41
N LEU A 144 18.36 0.61 5.35
CA LEU A 144 17.88 1.34 4.18
C LEU A 144 18.97 2.31 3.75
N GLU A 145 19.49 2.15 2.54
CA GLU A 145 20.62 2.94 2.01
C GLU A 145 21.82 2.97 2.99
N GLY A 146 22.16 1.82 3.58
CA GLY A 146 23.22 1.67 4.58
C GLY A 146 22.89 2.19 5.98
N ARG A 147 21.72 2.83 6.19
CA ARG A 147 21.28 3.33 7.50
C ARG A 147 20.46 2.26 8.23
N ASN A 148 20.90 1.85 9.42
CA ASN A 148 20.11 0.95 10.27
C ASN A 148 18.84 1.66 10.78
N ILE A 149 17.66 1.17 10.38
CA ILE A 149 16.37 1.74 10.78
C ILE A 149 15.70 0.99 11.93
N SER A 150 16.21 -0.20 12.32
CA SER A 150 15.57 -1.08 13.30
C SER A 150 15.51 -0.49 14.72
N MET A 151 16.41 0.42 15.05
CA MET A 151 16.53 1.00 16.39
C MET A 151 16.16 2.50 16.42
N LEU A 152 15.59 3.01 15.35
CA LEU A 152 15.18 4.42 15.28
C LEU A 152 13.92 4.66 16.12
N ASN A 153 13.83 5.83 16.74
CA ASN A 153 12.63 6.26 17.43
C ASN A 153 11.53 6.67 16.41
N ASP A 154 10.29 6.79 16.88
CA ASP A 154 9.12 7.06 16.03
C ASP A 154 9.27 8.33 15.17
N ASN A 155 9.92 9.39 15.68
CA ASN A 155 10.15 10.61 14.92
C ASN A 155 11.12 10.40 13.76
N ALA A 156 12.20 9.65 13.97
CA ALA A 156 13.16 9.32 12.93
C ALA A 156 12.58 8.35 11.90
N LEU A 157 11.76 7.37 12.33
CA LEU A 157 11.01 6.50 11.42
C LEU A 157 9.98 7.28 10.61
N ALA A 158 9.28 8.26 11.21
CA ALA A 158 8.35 9.12 10.50
C ALA A 158 9.05 9.97 9.42
N GLU A 159 10.28 10.42 9.68
CA GLU A 159 11.10 11.12 8.68
C GLU A 159 11.47 10.19 7.52
N ILE A 160 11.92 8.96 7.81
CA ILE A 160 12.23 7.94 6.80
C ILE A 160 10.99 7.63 5.94
N ARG A 161 9.84 7.35 6.56
CA ARG A 161 8.57 7.11 5.84
C ARG A 161 8.20 8.28 4.94
N ARG A 162 8.34 9.50 5.44
CA ARG A 162 8.00 10.71 4.67
C ARG A 162 8.91 10.90 3.46
N GLU A 163 10.21 10.60 3.59
CA GLU A 163 11.20 11.01 2.58
C GLU A 163 11.68 9.88 1.69
N ARG A 164 11.65 8.65 2.17
CA ARG A 164 12.32 7.52 1.50
C ARG A 164 11.39 6.38 1.11
N ILE A 165 10.18 6.30 1.67
CA ILE A 165 9.29 5.16 1.48
C ILE A 165 7.93 5.65 0.96
N GLY A 166 7.50 5.13 -0.17
CA GLY A 166 6.14 5.27 -0.68
C GLY A 166 5.28 4.08 -0.23
N PHE A 167 4.01 4.31 0.07
CA PHE A 167 3.08 3.26 0.47
C PHE A 167 1.88 3.19 -0.46
N VAL A 168 1.56 1.98 -0.89
CA VAL A 168 0.33 1.63 -1.60
C VAL A 168 -0.34 0.50 -0.83
N PHE A 169 -1.53 0.74 -0.31
CA PHE A 169 -2.30 -0.19 0.50
C PHE A 169 -3.43 -0.83 -0.33
N GLN A 170 -3.88 -2.00 0.07
CA GLN A 170 -4.99 -2.72 -0.54
C GLN A 170 -6.25 -1.84 -0.66
N PHE A 171 -6.68 -1.19 0.42
CA PHE A 171 -7.86 -0.31 0.45
C PHE A 171 -7.57 1.14 0.07
N TYR A 172 -6.53 1.41 -0.73
CA TYR A 172 -6.10 2.72 -1.23
C TYR A 172 -5.78 3.75 -0.15
N ASN A 173 -6.48 3.78 0.97
CA ASN A 173 -6.34 4.71 2.10
C ASN A 173 -6.30 6.19 1.65
N LEU A 174 -7.18 6.54 0.71
CA LEU A 174 -7.37 7.92 0.29
C LEU A 174 -8.22 8.67 1.32
N LEU A 175 -7.96 9.96 1.46
CA LEU A 175 -8.75 10.85 2.30
C LEU A 175 -10.05 11.20 1.55
N PRO A 176 -11.22 10.74 2.02
CA PRO A 176 -12.45 10.78 1.22
C PRO A 176 -12.99 12.19 0.97
N GLN A 177 -12.64 13.17 1.82
CA GLN A 177 -13.03 14.57 1.69
C GLN A 177 -12.08 15.39 0.80
N MET A 178 -10.99 14.79 0.32
CA MET A 178 -9.98 15.44 -0.50
C MET A 178 -10.08 14.93 -1.94
N THR A 179 -9.84 15.83 -2.89
CA THR A 179 -9.72 15.48 -4.31
C THR A 179 -8.50 14.59 -4.57
N ALA A 180 -8.41 13.99 -5.76
CA ALA A 180 -7.23 13.22 -6.20
C ALA A 180 -5.96 14.07 -6.08
N LEU A 181 -6.01 15.33 -6.55
CA LEU A 181 -4.90 16.28 -6.45
C LEU A 181 -4.49 16.52 -5.01
N GLU A 182 -5.44 16.78 -4.12
CA GLU A 182 -5.17 17.05 -2.70
C GLU A 182 -4.60 15.82 -1.99
N ASN A 183 -5.09 14.62 -2.29
CA ASN A 183 -4.53 13.36 -1.77
C ASN A 183 -3.05 13.20 -2.14
N VAL A 184 -2.67 13.47 -3.40
CA VAL A 184 -1.27 13.43 -3.85
C VAL A 184 -0.44 14.56 -3.23
N MET A 185 -1.05 15.72 -2.92
CA MET A 185 -0.35 16.83 -2.27
C MET A 185 -0.07 16.60 -0.78
N VAL A 186 -0.77 15.70 -0.09
CA VAL A 186 -0.61 15.45 1.36
C VAL A 186 0.86 15.18 1.73
N PRO A 187 1.58 14.20 1.15
CA PRO A 187 2.98 13.96 1.49
C PRO A 187 3.89 15.17 1.20
N LEU A 188 3.61 15.92 0.13
CA LEU A 188 4.35 17.13 -0.23
C LEU A 188 4.17 18.26 0.79
N HIS A 189 3.03 18.30 1.47
CA HIS A 189 2.81 19.25 2.57
C HIS A 189 3.69 18.93 3.78
N PHE A 190 3.81 17.66 4.14
CA PHE A 190 4.63 17.22 5.26
C PHE A 190 6.14 17.31 5.00
N SER A 191 6.59 17.22 3.75
CA SER A 191 8.03 17.37 3.44
C SER A 191 8.51 18.82 3.57
N GLY A 192 7.63 19.79 3.36
CA GLY A 192 7.96 21.21 3.47
C GLY A 192 8.94 21.76 2.42
N LYS A 193 9.43 20.92 1.48
CA LYS A 193 10.51 21.25 0.53
C LYS A 193 10.09 22.17 -0.62
N LEU A 194 8.79 22.19 -0.95
CA LEU A 194 8.26 22.92 -2.10
C LEU A 194 7.33 24.06 -1.70
N SER A 195 7.29 25.12 -2.49
CA SER A 195 6.26 26.15 -2.41
C SER A 195 4.87 25.59 -2.74
N ARG A 196 3.80 26.30 -2.37
CA ARG A 196 2.42 25.87 -2.68
C ARG A 196 2.22 25.61 -4.17
N ARG A 197 2.76 26.47 -5.04
CA ARG A 197 2.68 26.31 -6.50
C ARG A 197 3.49 25.09 -6.97
N GLY A 198 4.68 24.86 -6.40
CA GLY A 198 5.53 23.70 -6.72
C GLY A 198 4.87 22.38 -6.32
N LYS A 199 4.23 22.31 -5.15
CA LYS A 199 3.48 21.12 -4.69
C LYS A 199 2.34 20.79 -5.66
N ARG A 200 1.53 21.81 -6.04
CA ARG A 200 0.43 21.61 -6.98
C ARG A 200 0.93 21.13 -8.34
N LYS A 201 2.00 21.74 -8.88
CA LYS A 201 2.58 21.31 -10.15
C LYS A 201 3.04 19.86 -10.09
N LYS A 202 3.86 19.51 -9.09
CA LYS A 202 4.35 18.13 -8.93
C LYS A 202 3.23 17.12 -8.78
N ALA A 203 2.17 17.44 -8.03
CA ALA A 203 1.02 16.55 -7.88
C ALA A 203 0.25 16.35 -9.19
N LEU A 204 0.10 17.39 -10.02
CA LEU A 204 -0.51 17.27 -11.35
C LEU A 204 0.38 16.44 -12.29
N ASP A 205 1.69 16.66 -12.27
CA ASP A 205 2.65 15.87 -13.08
C ASP A 205 2.56 14.37 -12.70
N LEU A 206 2.40 14.05 -11.40
CA LEU A 206 2.22 12.68 -10.93
C LEU A 206 0.87 12.08 -11.32
N LEU A 207 -0.21 12.87 -11.29
CA LEU A 207 -1.52 12.42 -11.77
C LEU A 207 -1.51 12.18 -13.28
N ALA A 208 -0.84 13.03 -14.05
CA ALA A 208 -0.63 12.81 -15.49
C ALA A 208 0.17 11.53 -15.76
N LEU A 209 1.21 11.25 -14.95
CA LEU A 209 2.02 10.02 -15.04
C LEU A 209 1.18 8.74 -14.90
N VAL A 210 0.12 8.78 -14.08
CA VAL A 210 -0.81 7.65 -13.89
C VAL A 210 -2.08 7.75 -14.74
N GLY A 211 -2.15 8.72 -15.67
CA GLY A 211 -3.28 8.91 -16.59
C GLY A 211 -4.55 9.44 -15.94
N LEU A 212 -4.41 10.32 -14.93
CA LEU A 212 -5.54 10.90 -14.17
C LEU A 212 -5.52 12.43 -14.14
N GLU A 213 -4.90 13.09 -15.12
CA GLU A 213 -4.84 14.55 -15.17
C GLU A 213 -6.24 15.19 -15.17
N GLU A 214 -7.15 14.68 -16.01
CA GLU A 214 -8.53 15.16 -16.13
C GLU A 214 -9.39 14.84 -14.89
N ARG A 215 -8.96 13.86 -14.09
CA ARG A 215 -9.64 13.43 -12.86
C ARG A 215 -9.10 14.10 -11.60
N SER A 216 -8.18 15.05 -11.73
CA SER A 216 -7.48 15.69 -10.60
C SER A 216 -8.40 16.33 -9.56
N HIS A 217 -9.59 16.80 -9.98
CA HIS A 217 -10.57 17.46 -9.12
C HIS A 217 -11.65 16.54 -8.54
N HIS A 218 -11.65 15.25 -8.90
CA HIS A 218 -12.62 14.26 -8.40
C HIS A 218 -12.22 13.80 -7.00
N THR A 219 -13.22 13.58 -6.16
CA THR A 219 -13.08 12.92 -4.84
C THR A 219 -13.02 11.40 -5.00
N PRO A 220 -12.51 10.64 -4.01
CA PRO A 220 -12.48 9.18 -4.11
C PRO A 220 -13.82 8.51 -4.42
N SER A 221 -14.94 9.07 -3.95
CA SER A 221 -16.28 8.54 -4.23
C SER A 221 -16.72 8.70 -5.68
N GLU A 222 -16.05 9.55 -6.45
CA GLU A 222 -16.31 9.81 -7.87
C GLU A 222 -15.36 9.05 -8.79
N LEU A 223 -14.45 8.25 -8.20
CA LEU A 223 -13.42 7.48 -8.91
C LEU A 223 -13.71 5.98 -8.80
N SER A 224 -13.47 5.25 -9.88
CA SER A 224 -13.46 3.78 -9.87
C SER A 224 -12.33 3.25 -8.97
N GLY A 225 -12.41 1.98 -8.53
CA GLY A 225 -11.36 1.35 -7.71
C GLY A 225 -9.97 1.43 -8.36
N GLY A 226 -9.88 1.18 -9.67
CA GLY A 226 -8.62 1.30 -10.41
C GLY A 226 -8.10 2.75 -10.51
N GLU A 227 -8.99 3.75 -10.60
CA GLU A 227 -8.60 5.16 -10.54
C GLU A 227 -8.12 5.54 -9.14
N GLN A 228 -8.80 5.08 -8.08
CA GLN A 228 -8.36 5.27 -6.70
C GLN A 228 -6.97 4.66 -6.45
N GLN A 229 -6.72 3.45 -6.97
CA GLN A 229 -5.41 2.81 -6.88
C GLN A 229 -4.33 3.62 -7.60
N ARG A 230 -4.62 4.15 -8.79
CA ARG A 230 -3.69 5.04 -9.50
C ARG A 230 -3.40 6.33 -8.72
N VAL A 231 -4.41 6.92 -8.06
CA VAL A 231 -4.18 8.07 -7.14
C VAL A 231 -3.28 7.67 -5.98
N ALA A 232 -3.49 6.48 -5.37
CA ALA A 232 -2.66 5.98 -4.28
C ALA A 232 -1.20 5.76 -4.74
N ILE A 233 -1.00 5.23 -5.95
CA ILE A 233 0.34 5.09 -6.57
C ILE A 233 0.97 6.49 -6.78
N ALA A 234 0.26 7.44 -7.38
CA ALA A 234 0.77 8.81 -7.57
C ALA A 234 1.16 9.46 -6.22
N ARG A 235 0.34 9.27 -5.18
CA ARG A 235 0.64 9.73 -3.82
C ARG A 235 1.90 9.10 -3.25
N ALA A 236 2.12 7.81 -3.47
CA ALA A 236 3.30 7.10 -3.01
C ALA A 236 4.60 7.68 -3.61
N PHE A 237 4.56 8.19 -4.85
CA PHE A 237 5.69 8.80 -5.54
C PHE A 237 5.90 10.29 -5.21
N ALA A 238 5.06 10.91 -4.38
CA ALA A 238 5.06 12.35 -4.16
C ALA A 238 6.42 12.91 -3.70
N ASN A 239 7.15 12.21 -2.84
CA ASN A 239 8.43 12.64 -2.28
C ASN A 239 9.66 11.94 -2.90
N ASP A 240 9.55 11.37 -4.11
CA ASP A 240 10.61 10.63 -4.81
C ASP A 240 11.21 9.52 -3.91
N PRO A 241 10.42 8.54 -3.49
CA PRO A 241 10.86 7.53 -2.54
C PRO A 241 11.97 6.66 -3.11
N ALA A 242 12.84 6.13 -2.23
CA ALA A 242 13.83 5.15 -2.61
C ALA A 242 13.21 3.79 -2.92
N ILE A 243 12.12 3.47 -2.22
CA ILE A 243 11.33 2.24 -2.42
C ILE A 243 9.85 2.51 -2.22
N CYS A 244 9.01 1.84 -3.01
CA CYS A 244 7.57 1.76 -2.80
C CYS A 244 7.19 0.38 -2.24
N VAL A 245 6.44 0.40 -1.17
CA VAL A 245 5.92 -0.75 -0.43
C VAL A 245 4.46 -0.95 -0.84
N LEU A 246 4.14 -2.12 -1.39
CA LEU A 246 2.85 -2.45 -1.97
C LEU A 246 2.20 -3.59 -1.17
N ASP A 247 1.08 -3.33 -0.52
CA ASP A 247 0.31 -4.35 0.21
C ASP A 247 -0.91 -4.72 -0.64
N GLU A 248 -0.86 -5.90 -1.28
CA GLU A 248 -1.89 -6.44 -2.18
C GLU A 248 -2.38 -5.43 -3.24
N PRO A 249 -1.51 -4.96 -4.14
CA PRO A 249 -1.78 -3.81 -5.00
C PRO A 249 -2.93 -4.00 -6.00
N THR A 250 -3.41 -5.22 -6.20
CA THR A 250 -4.51 -5.58 -7.10
C THR A 250 -5.66 -6.31 -6.43
N GLY A 251 -5.59 -6.51 -5.09
CA GLY A 251 -6.48 -7.41 -4.34
C GLY A 251 -7.98 -7.05 -4.42
N ASP A 252 -8.32 -5.77 -4.53
CA ASP A 252 -9.70 -5.29 -4.59
C ASP A 252 -10.14 -4.88 -6.01
N LEU A 253 -9.38 -5.29 -7.04
CA LEU A 253 -9.64 -4.93 -8.43
C LEU A 253 -10.09 -6.14 -9.24
N ASP A 254 -10.92 -5.90 -10.23
CA ASP A 254 -11.18 -6.91 -11.26
C ASP A 254 -9.91 -7.22 -12.06
N SER A 255 -9.85 -8.40 -12.67
CA SER A 255 -8.65 -8.88 -13.35
C SER A 255 -8.14 -7.94 -14.45
N LYS A 256 -9.04 -7.29 -15.22
CA LYS A 256 -8.65 -6.35 -16.29
C LYS A 256 -7.99 -5.10 -15.70
N THR A 257 -8.61 -4.52 -14.70
CA THR A 257 -8.08 -3.34 -13.99
C THR A 257 -6.79 -3.67 -13.24
N GLY A 258 -6.71 -4.85 -12.60
CA GLY A 258 -5.50 -5.34 -11.94
C GLY A 258 -4.29 -5.38 -12.90
N ILE A 259 -4.47 -5.92 -14.10
CA ILE A 259 -3.40 -5.96 -15.11
C ILE A 259 -2.97 -4.54 -15.54
N LEU A 260 -3.89 -3.58 -15.65
CA LEU A 260 -3.52 -2.20 -15.97
C LEU A 260 -2.65 -1.58 -14.88
N ILE A 261 -2.96 -1.86 -13.61
CA ILE A 261 -2.13 -1.43 -12.47
C ILE A 261 -0.76 -2.09 -12.51
N LEU A 262 -0.68 -3.40 -12.76
CA LEU A 262 0.60 -4.12 -12.86
C LEU A 262 1.46 -3.61 -14.02
N ASN A 263 0.87 -3.30 -15.17
CA ASN A 263 1.57 -2.67 -16.28
C ASN A 263 2.13 -1.29 -15.89
N LEU A 264 1.33 -0.45 -15.20
CA LEU A 264 1.80 0.84 -14.69
C LEU A 264 2.99 0.66 -13.73
N LEU A 265 2.92 -0.26 -12.76
CA LEU A 265 4.01 -0.54 -11.83
C LEU A 265 5.28 -1.03 -12.57
N ARG A 266 5.13 -1.90 -13.57
CA ARG A 266 6.24 -2.36 -14.43
C ARG A 266 6.88 -1.20 -15.19
N ASP A 267 6.08 -0.31 -15.76
CA ASP A 267 6.60 0.83 -16.51
C ASP A 267 7.34 1.82 -15.59
N LEU A 268 6.86 2.02 -14.37
CA LEU A 268 7.56 2.77 -13.32
C LEU A 268 8.86 2.07 -12.91
N ASN A 269 8.85 0.73 -12.77
CA ASN A 269 10.03 -0.06 -12.46
C ASN A 269 11.10 0.05 -13.56
N LYS A 270 10.71 -0.04 -14.84
CA LYS A 270 11.61 0.19 -16.00
C LYS A 270 12.23 1.59 -15.99
N ARG A 271 11.58 2.57 -15.38
CA ARG A 271 12.12 3.92 -15.16
C ARG A 271 12.99 4.05 -13.92
N GLY A 272 13.29 2.94 -13.24
CA GLY A 272 14.19 2.86 -12.08
C GLY A 272 13.51 2.87 -10.71
N ALA A 273 12.18 2.85 -10.63
CA ALA A 273 11.49 2.70 -9.35
C ALA A 273 11.77 1.31 -8.75
N THR A 274 11.92 1.25 -7.43
CA THR A 274 12.09 -0.01 -6.68
C THR A 274 10.80 -0.34 -5.95
N PHE A 275 10.38 -1.60 -6.05
CA PHE A 275 9.15 -2.10 -5.42
C PHE A 275 9.43 -3.32 -4.55
N ILE A 276 8.73 -3.38 -3.42
CA ILE A 276 8.47 -4.61 -2.69
C ILE A 276 6.97 -4.77 -2.52
N SER A 277 6.43 -5.87 -3.02
CA SER A 277 5.02 -6.21 -2.86
C SER A 277 4.83 -7.44 -2.03
N VAL A 278 3.67 -7.55 -1.41
CA VAL A 278 3.14 -8.79 -0.86
C VAL A 278 1.84 -9.10 -1.57
N SER A 279 1.69 -10.34 -2.01
CA SER A 279 0.51 -10.77 -2.73
C SER A 279 0.17 -12.23 -2.46
N HIS A 280 -1.05 -12.61 -2.79
CA HIS A 280 -1.45 -14.00 -2.95
C HIS A 280 -1.82 -14.31 -4.41
N ASP A 281 -1.74 -13.30 -5.29
CA ASP A 281 -2.07 -13.39 -6.72
C ASP A 281 -0.80 -13.68 -7.55
N ALA A 282 -0.81 -14.80 -8.27
CA ALA A 282 0.27 -15.20 -9.16
C ALA A 282 0.54 -14.15 -10.27
N ALA A 283 -0.49 -13.39 -10.68
CA ALA A 283 -0.32 -12.34 -11.68
C ALA A 283 0.69 -11.28 -11.23
N VAL A 284 0.73 -10.89 -9.95
CA VAL A 284 1.72 -9.92 -9.43
C VAL A 284 3.14 -10.46 -9.59
N SER A 285 3.33 -11.74 -9.28
CA SER A 285 4.64 -12.40 -9.39
C SER A 285 5.19 -12.45 -10.81
N GLU A 286 4.31 -12.55 -11.83
CA GLU A 286 4.74 -12.50 -13.22
C GLU A 286 5.37 -11.16 -13.62
N PHE A 287 5.02 -10.06 -12.96
CA PHE A 287 5.58 -8.73 -13.17
C PHE A 287 6.82 -8.45 -12.32
N ALA A 288 7.08 -9.27 -11.31
CA ALA A 288 8.22 -9.11 -10.40
C ALA A 288 9.54 -9.55 -11.05
N THR A 289 10.64 -8.90 -10.67
CA THR A 289 12.00 -9.31 -11.08
C THR A 289 12.54 -10.45 -10.24
N LYS A 290 12.07 -10.55 -8.98
CA LYS A 290 12.41 -11.63 -8.04
C LYS A 290 11.16 -11.99 -7.24
N VAL A 291 10.94 -13.28 -7.00
CA VAL A 291 9.83 -13.79 -6.20
C VAL A 291 10.38 -14.56 -5.01
N PHE A 292 9.77 -14.33 -3.85
CA PHE A 292 10.06 -15.02 -2.61
C PHE A 292 8.77 -15.66 -2.09
N HIS A 293 8.92 -16.81 -1.41
CA HIS A 293 7.81 -17.45 -0.73
C HIS A 293 7.95 -17.32 0.77
N MET A 294 6.89 -16.86 1.43
CA MET A 294 6.84 -16.77 2.88
C MET A 294 5.91 -17.84 3.44
N LYS A 295 6.45 -18.64 4.38
CA LYS A 295 5.70 -19.66 5.10
C LYS A 295 6.15 -19.71 6.55
N ASP A 296 5.18 -19.70 7.48
CA ASP A 296 5.43 -19.83 8.94
C ASP A 296 6.48 -18.86 9.49
N GLY A 297 6.48 -17.61 8.99
CA GLY A 297 7.40 -16.56 9.39
C GLY A 297 8.83 -16.68 8.83
N LYS A 298 9.06 -17.57 7.88
CA LYS A 298 10.33 -17.76 7.18
C LYS A 298 10.20 -17.42 5.71
N LEU A 299 11.26 -16.84 5.15
CA LEU A 299 11.35 -16.49 3.73
C LEU A 299 12.23 -17.53 3.02
N THR A 300 11.76 -18.03 1.90
CA THR A 300 12.53 -18.87 0.98
C THR A 300 12.62 -18.19 -0.37
N HIS A 301 13.80 -18.19 -0.97
CA HIS A 301 13.99 -17.68 -2.32
C HIS A 301 13.61 -18.77 -3.30
N GLU A 302 12.61 -18.54 -4.14
CA GLU A 302 12.48 -19.26 -5.39
C GLU A 302 13.31 -18.52 -6.44
N GLY A 303 14.16 -19.28 -7.14
CA GLY A 303 15.06 -18.73 -8.14
C GLY A 303 14.35 -17.83 -9.14
N LYS A 304 15.10 -17.02 -9.88
CA LYS A 304 14.59 -16.11 -10.91
C LYS A 304 13.42 -16.76 -11.67
N ILE A 305 12.20 -16.33 -11.39
CA ILE A 305 11.18 -16.35 -12.41
C ILE A 305 11.71 -15.32 -13.38
N GLY A 306 12.30 -15.81 -14.48
CA GLY A 306 12.84 -14.94 -15.50
C GLY A 306 11.78 -13.90 -15.80
N GLY A 307 12.20 -12.65 -15.91
CA GLY A 307 11.32 -11.61 -16.40
C GLY A 307 10.52 -12.23 -17.54
N LEU A 308 9.21 -12.00 -17.55
CA LEU A 308 8.27 -12.46 -18.56
C LEU A 308 9.03 -12.74 -19.84
N LYS A 309 8.97 -13.97 -20.36
CA LYS A 309 9.34 -14.17 -21.75
C LYS A 309 8.67 -13.02 -22.47
N GLU A 310 9.42 -12.18 -23.15
CA GLU A 310 8.88 -11.01 -23.88
C GLU A 310 7.65 -11.41 -24.71
N THR A 311 7.58 -12.69 -25.10
CA THR A 311 6.44 -13.37 -25.72
C THR A 311 5.16 -13.29 -24.89
N THR A 312 5.18 -13.56 -23.58
CA THR A 312 3.95 -13.60 -22.76
C THR A 312 3.44 -12.17 -22.50
N SER A 313 4.35 -11.20 -22.32
CA SER A 313 3.99 -9.79 -22.19
C SER A 313 3.42 -9.22 -23.49
N MET A 314 4.03 -9.56 -24.64
CA MET A 314 3.51 -9.18 -25.96
C MET A 314 2.18 -9.85 -26.27
N GLU A 315 2.00 -11.11 -25.89
CA GLU A 315 0.73 -11.82 -26.06
C GLU A 315 -0.38 -11.24 -25.17
N LEU A 316 -0.09 -10.90 -23.91
CA LEU A 316 -1.03 -10.22 -23.01
C LEU A 316 -1.36 -8.82 -23.50
N GLN A 317 -0.36 -8.04 -23.96
CA GLN A 317 -0.59 -6.73 -24.57
C GLN A 317 -1.42 -6.84 -25.85
N ARG A 318 -1.10 -7.80 -26.75
CA ARG A 318 -1.89 -8.06 -27.97
C ARG A 318 -3.32 -8.47 -27.65
N LYS A 319 -3.54 -9.32 -26.62
CA LYS A 319 -4.88 -9.69 -26.18
C LYS A 319 -5.65 -8.49 -25.62
N GLN A 320 -4.99 -7.62 -24.84
CA GLN A 320 -5.61 -6.40 -24.29
C GLN A 320 -5.92 -5.38 -25.38
N GLU A 321 -4.99 -5.15 -26.32
CA GLU A 321 -5.23 -4.27 -27.47
C GLU A 321 -6.36 -4.81 -28.34
N ALA A 322 -6.42 -6.13 -28.53
CA ALA A 322 -7.51 -6.77 -29.26
C ALA A 322 -8.87 -6.58 -28.55
N GLU A 323 -8.92 -6.72 -27.21
CA GLU A 323 -10.14 -6.53 -26.43
C GLU A 323 -10.60 -5.05 -26.44
N ILE A 324 -9.67 -4.08 -26.26
CA ILE A 324 -9.96 -2.64 -26.35
C ILE A 324 -10.46 -2.29 -27.77
N ASN A 325 -9.86 -2.87 -28.81
CA ASN A 325 -10.28 -2.65 -30.19
C ASN A 325 -11.65 -3.30 -30.46
N LYS A 326 -11.93 -4.46 -29.85
CA LYS A 326 -13.24 -5.12 -29.92
C LYS A 326 -14.33 -4.24 -29.30
N GLU A 327 -14.11 -3.65 -28.11
CA GLU A 327 -15.07 -2.75 -27.47
C GLU A 327 -15.27 -1.44 -28.26
N LYS A 328 -14.19 -0.88 -28.83
CA LYS A 328 -14.31 0.26 -29.74
C LYS A 328 -15.10 -0.10 -31.00
N CYS A 329 -14.90 -1.30 -31.53
CA CYS A 329 -15.64 -1.82 -32.69
C CYS A 329 -17.13 -1.96 -32.35
N LYS A 330 -17.49 -2.58 -31.22
CA LYS A 330 -18.89 -2.66 -30.73
C LYS A 330 -19.53 -1.26 -30.66
N SER A 331 -18.85 -0.28 -30.08
CA SER A 331 -19.36 1.10 -29.98
C SER A 331 -19.62 1.76 -31.36
N GLN A 332 -18.77 1.50 -32.35
CA GLN A 332 -18.95 2.04 -33.70
C GLN A 332 -20.09 1.31 -34.46
N ILE A 333 -20.24 0.00 -34.26
CA ILE A 333 -21.39 -0.75 -34.78
C ILE A 333 -22.68 -0.15 -34.25
N PHE A 334 -22.79 0.08 -32.93
CA PHE A 334 -23.97 0.71 -32.36
C PHE A 334 -24.26 2.10 -32.94
N ARG A 335 -23.24 2.94 -33.11
CA ARG A 335 -23.41 4.25 -33.77
C ARG A 335 -23.95 4.14 -35.19
N TYR A 336 -23.44 3.20 -35.95
CA TYR A 336 -23.88 2.98 -37.32
C TYR A 336 -25.34 2.48 -37.37
N LEU A 337 -25.70 1.52 -36.52
CA LEU A 337 -27.03 0.97 -36.42
C LEU A 337 -28.04 2.03 -35.96
N PHE A 338 -27.65 2.85 -34.97
CA PHE A 338 -28.47 3.96 -34.48
C PHE A 338 -28.74 5.01 -35.58
N ALA A 339 -27.74 5.32 -36.38
CA ALA A 339 -27.88 6.27 -37.52
C ALA A 339 -28.72 5.68 -38.67
N ASN A 340 -28.93 4.37 -38.72
CA ASN A 340 -29.72 3.68 -39.72
C ASN A 340 -30.98 3.03 -39.16
N GLN A 341 -31.54 3.58 -38.08
CA GLN A 341 -32.80 3.14 -37.50
C GLN A 341 -33.93 3.19 -38.55
N GLY A 342 -34.63 2.05 -38.68
CA GLY A 342 -35.70 1.88 -39.67
C GLY A 342 -35.31 1.02 -40.88
N LYS A 343 -34.05 0.59 -41.04
CA LYS A 343 -33.66 -0.45 -42.02
C LYS A 343 -33.82 -1.82 -41.36
N THR A 344 -34.53 -2.71 -42.05
CA THR A 344 -34.71 -4.13 -41.65
C THR A 344 -33.57 -5.04 -42.10
N HIS A 345 -32.74 -4.56 -43.04
CA HIS A 345 -31.64 -5.32 -43.63
C HIS A 345 -30.42 -4.39 -43.75
N ILE A 346 -29.29 -4.79 -43.23
CA ILE A 346 -28.04 -4.05 -43.33
C ILE A 346 -26.93 -5.03 -43.79
N LEU A 347 -26.25 -4.68 -44.88
CA LEU A 347 -25.09 -5.44 -45.33
C LEU A 347 -23.95 -5.27 -44.36
N ILE A 348 -23.31 -6.37 -43.97
CA ILE A 348 -22.18 -6.36 -43.04
C ILE A 348 -21.01 -5.57 -43.61
N ASN A 349 -20.82 -5.55 -44.91
CA ASN A 349 -19.81 -4.70 -45.55
C ASN A 349 -20.08 -3.22 -45.42
N ASP A 350 -21.34 -2.77 -45.36
CA ASP A 350 -21.68 -1.38 -45.13
C ASP A 350 -21.30 -0.96 -43.69
N ILE A 351 -21.51 -1.85 -42.73
CA ILE A 351 -21.08 -1.62 -41.33
C ILE A 351 -19.55 -1.52 -41.29
N LYS A 352 -18.82 -2.47 -41.89
CA LYS A 352 -17.36 -2.50 -41.94
C LYS A 352 -16.77 -1.23 -42.54
N ASN A 353 -17.33 -0.76 -43.67
CA ASN A 353 -16.84 0.41 -44.39
C ASN A 353 -17.01 1.73 -43.63
N ASN A 354 -17.89 1.77 -42.63
CA ASN A 354 -18.15 2.94 -41.79
C ASN A 354 -17.41 2.93 -40.45
N ILE A 355 -16.60 1.89 -40.16
CA ILE A 355 -15.73 1.82 -38.98
C ILE A 355 -14.33 2.30 -39.36
N PRO A 356 -13.68 3.19 -38.57
CA PRO A 356 -12.34 3.67 -38.88
C PRO A 356 -11.30 2.55 -39.09
N ASN A 357 -10.53 2.62 -40.17
CA ASN A 357 -9.52 1.63 -40.55
C ASN A 357 -8.57 1.16 -39.43
N PRO A 358 -8.07 2.04 -38.51
CA PRO A 358 -7.21 1.57 -37.42
C PRO A 358 -7.86 0.58 -36.45
N ILE A 359 -9.20 0.59 -36.36
CA ILE A 359 -9.96 -0.32 -35.49
C ILE A 359 -10.16 -1.67 -36.17
N ILE A 360 -10.47 -1.65 -37.48
CA ILE A 360 -10.69 -2.88 -38.28
C ILE A 360 -9.38 -3.60 -38.61
N ALA A 361 -8.32 -2.86 -38.92
CA ALA A 361 -7.03 -3.44 -39.32
C ALA A 361 -6.43 -4.42 -38.30
N ASN A 362 -6.80 -4.27 -37.02
CA ASN A 362 -6.34 -5.12 -35.93
C ASN A 362 -7.36 -6.22 -35.54
N LEU A 363 -8.48 -6.36 -36.29
CA LEU A 363 -9.54 -7.35 -36.06
C LEU A 363 -9.98 -8.10 -37.33
N PRO A 364 -9.07 -8.53 -38.24
CA PRO A 364 -9.46 -8.96 -39.58
C PRO A 364 -10.31 -10.25 -39.64
N GLU A 365 -10.20 -11.14 -38.66
CA GLU A 365 -10.86 -12.50 -38.75
C GLU A 365 -12.13 -12.60 -37.89
N HIS A 366 -12.41 -11.65 -36.98
CA HIS A 366 -13.46 -11.83 -35.95
C HIS A 366 -14.62 -10.81 -36.01
N PHE A 367 -14.74 -10.02 -37.08
CA PHE A 367 -15.81 -9.01 -37.15
C PHE A 367 -17.22 -9.59 -37.10
N ASN A 368 -17.42 -10.71 -37.82
CA ASN A 368 -18.71 -11.40 -37.83
C ASN A 368 -19.03 -11.99 -36.45
N ASP A 369 -18.00 -12.48 -35.73
CA ASP A 369 -18.17 -13.02 -34.37
C ASP A 369 -18.63 -11.92 -33.39
N ILE A 370 -18.13 -10.70 -33.55
CA ILE A 370 -18.56 -9.53 -32.74
C ILE A 370 -20.03 -9.22 -32.98
N LEU A 371 -20.50 -9.28 -34.24
CA LEU A 371 -21.91 -9.08 -34.54
C LEU A 371 -22.79 -10.19 -33.98
N VAL A 372 -22.36 -11.45 -34.10
CA VAL A 372 -23.07 -12.59 -33.50
C VAL A 372 -23.14 -12.47 -31.99
N GLU A 373 -22.04 -12.06 -31.32
CA GLU A 373 -21.97 -11.83 -29.89
C GLU A 373 -22.95 -10.72 -29.46
N LEU A 374 -22.99 -9.58 -30.17
CA LEU A 374 -23.91 -8.47 -29.88
C LEU A 374 -25.39 -8.86 -30.01
N VAL A 375 -25.70 -9.76 -30.94
CA VAL A 375 -27.06 -10.32 -31.09
C VAL A 375 -27.37 -11.30 -29.94
N GLN A 376 -26.43 -12.17 -29.58
CA GLN A 376 -26.60 -13.17 -28.51
C GLN A 376 -26.73 -12.51 -27.13
N GLU A 377 -26.02 -11.41 -26.87
CA GLU A 377 -26.11 -10.62 -25.64
C GLU A 377 -27.40 -9.77 -25.54
N ASN A 378 -28.34 -9.91 -26.48
CA ASN A 378 -29.55 -9.07 -26.62
C ASN A 378 -29.26 -7.55 -26.71
N ASN A 379 -28.06 -7.19 -27.14
CA ASN A 379 -27.69 -5.80 -27.37
C ASN A 379 -28.20 -5.28 -28.71
N ILE A 380 -28.49 -6.20 -29.64
CA ILE A 380 -29.12 -5.91 -30.95
C ILE A 380 -30.26 -6.93 -31.17
N ASN A 381 -31.46 -6.45 -31.39
CA ASN A 381 -32.59 -7.30 -31.77
C ASN A 381 -32.46 -7.65 -33.25
N GLY A 382 -32.17 -8.93 -33.56
CA GLY A 382 -32.01 -9.35 -34.91
C GLY A 382 -31.21 -10.67 -35.03
N LYS A 383 -30.81 -11.03 -36.25
CA LYS A 383 -29.96 -12.19 -36.52
C LYS A 383 -28.99 -11.94 -37.68
N VAL A 384 -27.83 -12.56 -37.62
CA VAL A 384 -26.87 -12.58 -38.74
C VAL A 384 -27.17 -13.75 -39.63
N VAL A 385 -27.37 -13.48 -40.93
CA VAL A 385 -27.62 -14.52 -41.95
C VAL A 385 -26.71 -14.23 -43.14
N GLY A 386 -25.63 -15.04 -43.29
CA GLY A 386 -24.60 -14.80 -44.29
C GLY A 386 -23.95 -13.41 -44.09
N ASP A 387 -23.95 -12.61 -45.15
CA ASP A 387 -23.39 -11.25 -45.14
C ASP A 387 -24.42 -10.15 -44.82
N VAL A 388 -25.53 -10.52 -44.19
CA VAL A 388 -26.62 -9.57 -43.85
C VAL A 388 -26.98 -9.66 -42.38
N LEU A 389 -27.08 -8.53 -41.73
CA LEU A 389 -27.70 -8.36 -40.41
C LEU A 389 -29.17 -8.02 -40.61
N LEU A 390 -30.05 -8.94 -40.21
CA LEU A 390 -31.51 -8.73 -40.18
C LEU A 390 -31.87 -8.15 -38.80
N LEU A 391 -32.56 -7.02 -38.79
CA LEU A 391 -33.07 -6.36 -37.58
C LEU A 391 -34.56 -6.63 -37.46
N ASP A 392 -35.04 -6.92 -36.25
CA ASP A 392 -36.46 -7.11 -35.93
C ASP A 392 -37.21 -5.78 -35.84
#